data_c2eb395d576f3535bbdd6997aad4fed2
#
_entry.id   c2eb395d576f3535bbdd6997aad4fed2
#
_cell.length_a   1.000
_cell.length_b   1.000
_cell.length_c   1.000
_cell.angle_alpha   90.00
_cell.angle_beta   90.00
_cell.angle_gamma   90.00
#
_symmetry.space_group_name_H-M   'P 1'
#
loop_
_entity.id
_entity.type
_entity.pdbx_description
1 polymer ?
#
loop_
_entity_poly.entity_id
_entity_poly.type
_entity_poly.pdbx_seq_one_letter_code
_entity_poly.pdbx_strand_id
1 'polypeptide(L)'
;MNWVVIKIKDIFSMNTGLSYKKGDLSINNKGVRIIRGGNIKPLEFSLLDNDYYIDTQFISSEQVYLKHNQLITPVSTSLEHIGKFARIDKDYDGVVAGGFIFQLTPFESSEIISKFLLFNLSSPLFYKQLKAXKK
;
A
#
# COMPACT_ATOMS: atom_id res chain seq x y z
N MET A 1 -0.29 23.01 -5.15
CA MET A 1 -0.57 23.29 -3.76
C MET A 1 0.08 22.24 -2.87
N ASN A 2 0.84 22.69 -1.89
CA ASN A 2 1.66 21.77 -1.11
C ASN A 2 1.07 21.33 0.21
N TRP A 3 0.00 21.98 0.63
CA TRP A 3 -0.53 21.64 1.94
C TRP A 3 -1.07 20.22 2.00
N VAL A 4 -1.54 19.70 0.88
CA VAL A 4 -2.05 18.33 0.86
C VAL A 4 -0.93 17.35 1.21
N VAL A 5 0.25 17.53 0.62
CA VAL A 5 1.38 16.65 0.89
C VAL A 5 1.84 16.80 2.33
N ILE A 6 1.87 18.03 2.82
CA ILE A 6 2.27 18.28 4.21
C ILE A 6 1.30 17.59 5.15
N LYS A 7 0.00 17.68 4.87
CA LYS A 7 -0.99 17.07 5.74
C LYS A 7 -0.88 15.56 5.77
N ILE A 8 -0.50 14.96 4.64
CA ILE A 8 -0.33 13.51 4.61
C ILE A 8 0.77 13.10 5.58
N LYS A 9 1.89 13.80 5.56
CA LYS A 9 2.98 13.47 6.47
C LYS A 9 2.58 13.64 7.93
N ASP A 10 1.68 14.58 8.19
CA ASP A 10 1.21 14.82 9.56
C ASP A 10 0.23 13.76 10.04
N ILE A 11 -0.43 13.08 9.14
CA ILE A 11 -1.53 12.18 9.47
C ILE A 11 -1.14 10.72 9.32
N PHE A 12 -0.25 10.43 8.38
CA PHE A 12 0.13 9.05 8.05
C PHE A 12 1.63 8.86 8.19
N SER A 13 2.02 7.68 8.64
CA SER A 13 3.39 7.22 8.39
C SER A 13 3.39 6.46 7.08
N MET A 14 4.54 6.42 6.40
CA MET A 14 4.64 5.78 5.10
C MET A 14 5.83 4.85 5.06
N ASN A 15 5.62 3.66 4.52
CA ASN A 15 6.72 2.73 4.31
C ASN A 15 6.44 1.93 3.04
N THR A 16 7.49 1.34 2.49
CA THR A 16 7.33 0.38 1.41
C THR A 16 7.24 -1.01 2.04
N GLY A 17 6.72 -1.95 1.25
CA GLY A 17 6.52 -3.27 1.77
C GLY A 17 7.74 -4.16 1.71
N LEU A 18 7.51 -5.46 1.68
CA LEU A 18 8.55 -6.48 1.79
C LEU A 18 9.34 -6.61 0.50
N SER A 19 10.66 -6.51 0.61
CA SER A 19 11.55 -6.88 -0.48
C SER A 19 11.82 -8.36 -0.41
N TYR A 20 11.79 -9.03 -1.55
CA TYR A 20 12.00 -10.47 -1.57
C TYR A 20 12.63 -10.89 -2.89
N LYS A 21 13.25 -12.05 -2.88
CA LYS A 21 13.80 -12.65 -4.08
C LYS A 21 12.79 -13.64 -4.64
N LYS A 22 12.69 -13.67 -5.95
CA LYS A 22 11.73 -14.57 -6.58
C LYS A 22 11.97 -16.03 -6.19
N GLY A 23 13.24 -16.40 -6.03
CA GLY A 23 13.56 -17.76 -5.65
C GLY A 23 13.15 -18.14 -4.24
N ASP A 24 12.83 -17.17 -3.41
CA ASP A 24 12.39 -17.44 -2.04
C ASP A 24 10.89 -17.60 -1.93
N LEU A 25 10.16 -17.42 -3.01
CA LEU A 25 8.70 -17.52 -2.96
C LEU A 25 8.27 -18.97 -2.76
N SER A 26 7.17 -19.13 -2.04
CA SER A 26 6.61 -20.46 -1.81
C SER A 26 6.03 -21.02 -3.10
N ILE A 27 6.27 -22.33 -3.32
CA ILE A 27 5.70 -22.97 -4.51
C ILE A 27 4.36 -23.62 -4.22
N ASN A 28 3.94 -23.63 -2.96
CA ASN A 28 2.68 -24.28 -2.59
C ASN A 28 1.74 -23.34 -1.84
N ASN A 29 1.93 -22.04 -2.00
CA ASN A 29 1.04 -21.02 -1.45
C ASN A 29 0.93 -21.09 0.06
N LYS A 30 2.04 -21.39 0.72
CA LYS A 30 2.07 -21.41 2.18
C LYS A 30 2.87 -20.24 2.69
N GLY A 31 2.53 -19.78 3.89
CA GLY A 31 3.24 -18.69 4.52
C GLY A 31 2.47 -17.39 4.42
N VAL A 32 3.23 -16.31 4.29
CA VAL A 32 2.66 -14.97 4.26
C VAL A 32 2.34 -14.59 2.80
N ARG A 33 1.16 -14.03 2.61
CA ARG A 33 0.69 -13.62 1.28
C ARG A 33 1.21 -12.23 0.96
N ILE A 34 1.67 -12.04 -0.26
CA ILE A 34 2.26 -10.78 -0.71
C ILE A 34 1.36 -10.18 -1.77
N ILE A 35 0.93 -8.94 -1.57
CA ILE A 35 0.17 -8.26 -2.61
C ILE A 35 1.07 -7.32 -3.39
N ARG A 36 0.73 -7.14 -4.65
CA ARG A 36 1.51 -6.35 -5.59
C ARG A 36 0.58 -5.35 -6.28
N GLY A 37 1.13 -4.64 -7.25
CA GLY A 37 0.36 -3.62 -7.95
C GLY A 37 -0.91 -4.13 -8.58
N GLY A 38 -0.92 -5.37 -9.06
CA GLY A 38 -2.11 -5.92 -9.67
C GLY A 38 -3.29 -6.11 -8.72
N ASN A 39 -3.03 -6.07 -7.41
CA ASN A 39 -4.09 -6.18 -6.42
C ASN A 39 -4.81 -4.85 -6.20
N ILE A 40 -4.30 -3.77 -6.77
CA ILE A 40 -4.80 -2.42 -6.50
C ILE A 40 -5.40 -1.84 -7.77
N LYS A 41 -6.66 -1.47 -7.68
CA LYS A 41 -7.33 -0.67 -8.71
C LYS A 41 -7.75 0.62 -8.04
N PRO A 42 -8.09 1.64 -8.82
CA PRO A 42 -8.52 2.89 -8.17
C PRO A 42 -9.64 2.62 -7.18
N LEU A 43 -9.40 2.99 -5.92
CA LEU A 43 -10.35 2.88 -4.82
C LEU A 43 -10.73 1.45 -4.46
N GLU A 44 -9.98 0.46 -4.95
CA GLU A 44 -10.37 -0.93 -4.73
C GLU A 44 -9.14 -1.81 -4.52
N PHE A 45 -9.22 -2.68 -3.52
CA PHE A 45 -8.18 -3.65 -3.22
C PHE A 45 -8.77 -5.04 -3.24
N SER A 46 -8.08 -5.98 -3.89
CA SER A 46 -8.56 -7.36 -3.97
C SER A 46 -7.41 -8.35 -3.81
N LEU A 47 -7.66 -9.42 -3.09
CA LEU A 47 -6.78 -10.58 -3.12
C LEU A 47 -7.06 -11.37 -4.39
N LEU A 48 -6.02 -11.91 -4.98
CA LEU A 48 -6.14 -12.60 -6.27
C LEU A 48 -5.59 -14.01 -6.16
N ASP A 49 -6.09 -14.89 -7.05
CA ASP A 49 -5.64 -16.28 -7.05
C ASP A 49 -4.17 -16.43 -7.37
N ASN A 50 -3.59 -15.49 -8.07
CA ASN A 50 -2.17 -15.58 -8.43
C ASN A 50 -1.26 -14.78 -7.52
N ASP A 51 -1.74 -14.43 -6.33
CA ASP A 51 -0.89 -13.74 -5.37
C ASP A 51 0.28 -14.62 -4.97
N TYR A 52 1.39 -13.99 -4.65
CA TYR A 52 2.59 -14.68 -4.18
C TYR A 52 2.49 -14.97 -2.69
N TYR A 53 3.26 -15.99 -2.26
CA TYR A 53 3.38 -16.33 -0.84
C TYR A 53 4.85 -16.54 -0.53
N ILE A 54 5.21 -16.33 0.73
CA ILE A 54 6.60 -16.51 1.15
C ILE A 54 6.61 -17.05 2.57
N ASP A 55 7.59 -17.90 2.87
CA ASP A 55 7.71 -18.49 4.19
C ASP A 55 7.93 -17.43 5.25
N THR A 56 7.37 -17.67 6.44
CA THR A 56 7.47 -16.70 7.52
C THR A 56 8.91 -16.43 7.97
N GLN A 57 9.83 -17.34 7.68
CA GLN A 57 11.23 -17.09 8.05
C GLN A 57 11.81 -15.85 7.37
N PHE A 58 11.20 -15.42 6.26
CA PHE A 58 11.67 -14.25 5.54
C PHE A 58 11.03 -12.96 6.01
N ILE A 59 10.14 -13.02 7.00
CA ILE A 59 9.41 -11.86 7.49
C ILE A 59 10.05 -11.38 8.78
N SER A 60 10.53 -10.15 8.79
CA SER A 60 11.13 -9.59 10.00
C SER A 60 10.04 -9.19 11.00
N SER A 61 10.46 -9.02 12.23
CA SER A 61 9.52 -8.59 13.27
C SER A 61 9.01 -7.16 13.04
N GLU A 62 9.68 -6.42 12.17
CA GLU A 62 9.29 -5.04 11.89
C GLU A 62 8.38 -4.94 10.66
N GLN A 63 8.08 -6.08 10.04
CA GLN A 63 7.23 -6.06 8.87
C GLN A 63 5.82 -5.61 9.24
N VAL A 64 5.25 -4.75 8.41
CA VAL A 64 3.92 -4.23 8.66
C VAL A 64 2.92 -5.03 7.85
N TYR A 65 2.01 -5.69 8.55
CA TYR A 65 0.92 -6.40 7.89
C TYR A 65 -0.17 -5.42 7.51
N LEU A 66 -1.03 -5.83 6.57
CA LEU A 66 -2.12 -4.96 6.13
C LEU A 66 -3.13 -4.80 7.26
N LYS A 67 -3.47 -3.57 7.57
CA LYS A 67 -4.38 -3.25 8.67
C LYS A 67 -5.49 -2.35 8.19
N HIS A 68 -6.61 -2.45 8.87
CA HIS A 68 -7.78 -1.64 8.61
C HIS A 68 -7.40 -0.16 8.55
N ASN A 69 -7.89 0.51 7.54
CA ASN A 69 -7.73 1.95 7.31
C ASN A 69 -6.39 2.39 6.79
N GLN A 70 -5.47 1.47 6.55
CA GLN A 70 -4.27 1.83 5.78
C GLN A 70 -4.66 2.13 4.35
N LEU A 71 -3.85 2.97 3.71
CA LEU A 71 -3.97 3.23 2.28
C LEU A 71 -2.75 2.63 1.59
N ILE A 72 -2.96 2.04 0.43
CA ILE A 72 -1.87 1.45 -0.33
C ILE A 72 -1.90 1.98 -1.76
N THR A 73 -0.73 2.09 -2.36
CA THR A 73 -0.60 2.55 -3.74
C THR A 73 0.67 1.98 -4.35
N PRO A 74 0.67 1.63 -5.63
CA PRO A 74 1.90 1.14 -6.26
C PRO A 74 2.95 2.24 -6.34
N VAL A 75 4.19 1.85 -6.13
CA VAL A 75 5.33 2.73 -6.40
C VAL A 75 5.56 2.67 -7.90
N SER A 76 5.32 3.76 -8.60
CA SER A 76 5.43 3.74 -10.04
C SER A 76 5.84 5.09 -10.58
N THR A 77 6.62 5.07 -11.64
CA THR A 77 6.95 6.28 -12.38
C THR A 77 5.98 6.50 -13.54
N SER A 78 5.14 5.53 -13.82
CA SER A 78 4.19 5.61 -14.91
C SER A 78 2.98 6.44 -14.49
N LEU A 79 2.57 7.36 -15.34
CA LEU A 79 1.41 8.20 -15.04
C LEU A 79 0.14 7.39 -14.85
N GLU A 80 0.01 6.29 -15.56
CA GLU A 80 -1.21 5.51 -15.46
C GLU A 80 -1.33 4.75 -14.16
N HIS A 81 -0.25 4.66 -13.39
CA HIS A 81 -0.29 3.95 -12.10
C HIS A 81 -0.13 4.87 -10.90
N ILE A 82 0.35 6.09 -11.11
CA ILE A 82 0.48 7.04 -10.01
C ILE A 82 -0.92 7.45 -9.57
N GLY A 83 -1.14 7.47 -8.27
CA GLY A 83 -2.42 7.91 -7.74
C GLY A 83 -3.47 6.83 -7.63
N LYS A 84 -3.13 5.59 -7.97
CA LYS A 84 -4.05 4.48 -7.72
C LYS A 84 -3.95 4.13 -6.25
N PHE A 85 -4.95 4.53 -5.49
CA PHE A 85 -5.00 4.25 -4.06
C PHE A 85 -6.16 3.36 -3.73
N ALA A 86 -5.96 2.51 -2.73
CA ALA A 86 -7.05 1.71 -2.17
C ALA A 86 -6.94 1.73 -0.66
N ARG A 87 -8.07 1.62 0.01
CA ARG A 87 -8.12 1.54 1.46
C ARG A 87 -8.27 0.08 1.88
N ILE A 88 -7.53 -0.29 2.91
CA ILE A 88 -7.61 -1.65 3.45
C ILE A 88 -8.83 -1.70 4.37
N ASP A 89 -9.73 -2.61 4.06
CA ASP A 89 -11.07 -2.63 4.67
C ASP A 89 -11.14 -3.39 5.98
N LYS A 90 -10.08 -4.11 6.35
CA LYS A 90 -10.06 -4.85 7.60
C LYS A 90 -8.61 -5.25 7.89
N ASP A 91 -8.38 -5.83 9.06
CA ASP A 91 -7.06 -6.39 9.36
C ASP A 91 -6.91 -7.70 8.59
N TYR A 92 -5.77 -7.85 7.92
CA TYR A 92 -5.47 -9.05 7.16
C TYR A 92 -4.30 -9.76 7.82
N ASP A 93 -4.60 -10.78 8.59
CA ASP A 93 -3.55 -11.60 9.19
C ASP A 93 -2.78 -12.32 8.08
N GLY A 94 -1.46 -12.22 8.14
CA GLY A 94 -0.64 -12.94 7.19
C GLY A 94 -0.62 -12.38 5.79
N VAL A 95 -0.98 -11.11 5.60
CA VAL A 95 -0.90 -10.46 4.29
C VAL A 95 -0.04 -9.22 4.42
N VAL A 96 0.97 -9.09 3.55
CA VAL A 96 1.86 -7.93 3.53
C VAL A 96 1.88 -7.35 2.13
N ALA A 97 2.26 -6.08 2.06
CA ALA A 97 2.52 -5.44 0.78
C ALA A 97 3.93 -5.82 0.31
N GLY A 98 4.09 -5.93 -1.00
CA GLY A 98 5.41 -6.12 -1.56
C GLY A 98 6.20 -4.84 -1.63
N GLY A 99 7.47 -4.95 -2.03
CA GLY A 99 8.40 -3.83 -1.96
C GLY A 99 8.10 -2.69 -2.92
N PHE A 100 7.22 -2.91 -3.88
CA PHE A 100 6.86 -1.86 -4.82
C PHE A 100 5.49 -1.25 -4.49
N ILE A 101 5.07 -1.38 -3.24
CA ILE A 101 3.83 -0.80 -2.74
C ILE A 101 4.18 0.17 -1.63
N PHE A 102 3.65 1.40 -1.71
CA PHE A 102 3.65 2.31 -0.57
C PHE A 102 2.49 1.98 0.34
N GLN A 103 2.75 1.95 1.63
CA GLN A 103 1.77 1.62 2.64
C GLN A 103 1.69 2.79 3.60
N LEU A 104 0.53 3.42 3.68
CA LEU A 104 0.30 4.58 4.51
C LEU A 104 -0.53 4.16 5.71
N THR A 105 0.04 4.35 6.90
CA THR A 105 -0.63 3.95 8.15
C THR A 105 -1.05 5.21 8.89
N PRO A 106 -2.34 5.39 9.16
CA PRO A 106 -2.77 6.59 9.87
C PRO A 106 -2.27 6.56 11.30
N PHE A 107 -1.85 7.73 11.79
CA PHE A 107 -1.43 7.82 13.18
C PHE A 107 -2.60 7.59 14.12
N GLU A 108 -3.78 8.03 13.71
CA GLU A 108 -5.00 7.71 14.43
C GLU A 108 -5.86 6.84 13.53
N SER A 109 -6.28 5.70 14.05
CA SER A 109 -7.07 4.77 13.26
C SER A 109 -8.49 5.31 13.12
N SER A 110 -8.69 6.13 12.09
CA SER A 110 -9.98 6.75 11.83
C SER A 110 -10.43 6.40 10.44
N GLU A 111 -11.56 5.72 10.35
CA GLU A 111 -12.13 5.34 9.07
C GLU A 111 -12.52 6.57 8.26
N ILE A 112 -13.02 7.59 8.95
CA ILE A 112 -13.44 8.81 8.27
C ILE A 112 -12.24 9.51 7.62
N ILE A 113 -11.14 9.58 8.35
CA ILE A 113 -9.95 10.23 7.83
C ILE A 113 -9.41 9.45 6.63
N SER A 114 -9.37 8.13 6.74
CA SER A 114 -8.86 7.30 5.66
C SER A 114 -9.72 7.42 4.42
N LYS A 115 -11.03 7.41 4.58
CA LYS A 115 -11.92 7.54 3.44
C LYS A 115 -11.82 8.89 2.78
N PHE A 116 -11.73 9.95 3.59
CA PHE A 116 -11.60 11.28 3.05
C PHE A 116 -10.32 11.44 2.25
N LEU A 117 -9.22 10.94 2.80
CA LEU A 117 -7.94 11.07 2.14
C LEU A 117 -7.86 10.20 0.89
N LEU A 118 -8.45 9.02 0.92
CA LEU A 118 -8.48 8.18 -0.26
C LEU A 118 -9.15 8.91 -1.41
N PHE A 119 -10.27 9.55 -1.13
CA PHE A 119 -10.98 10.30 -2.13
C PHE A 119 -10.13 11.40 -2.74
N ASN A 120 -9.43 12.14 -1.88
CA ASN A 120 -8.61 13.25 -2.34
C ASN A 120 -7.33 12.79 -3.01
N LEU A 121 -6.71 11.74 -2.50
CA LEU A 121 -5.45 11.26 -3.06
C LEU A 121 -5.64 10.67 -4.45
N SER A 122 -6.84 10.25 -4.77
CA SER A 122 -7.12 9.66 -6.08
C SER A 122 -7.47 10.69 -7.13
N SER A 123 -7.49 11.98 -6.78
CA SER A 123 -7.84 13.01 -7.73
C SER A 123 -6.65 13.34 -8.65
N PRO A 124 -6.93 13.83 -9.86
CA PRO A 124 -5.85 14.21 -10.76
C PRO A 124 -4.96 15.32 -10.22
N LEU A 125 -5.52 16.20 -9.41
CA LEU A 125 -4.73 17.28 -8.82
C LEU A 125 -3.68 16.72 -7.87
N PHE A 126 -4.08 15.80 -7.02
CA PHE A 126 -3.14 15.18 -6.12
C PHE A 126 -2.05 14.43 -6.87
N TYR A 127 -2.40 13.86 -7.96
CA TYR A 127 -1.49 13.18 -8.86
C TYR A 127 -0.26 14.03 -9.15
N LYS A 128 -0.49 15.27 -9.57
CA LYS A 128 0.59 16.18 -9.87
C LYS A 128 1.39 16.53 -8.62
N GLN A 129 0.73 16.68 -7.50
CA GLN A 129 1.39 16.98 -6.24
C GLN A 129 2.33 15.85 -5.85
N LEU A 130 1.85 14.63 -6.00
CA LEU A 130 2.63 13.46 -5.65
C LEU A 130 3.88 13.36 -6.51
N LYS A 131 3.75 13.64 -7.80
CA LYS A 131 4.89 13.64 -8.70
C LYS A 131 5.92 14.64 -8.28
N ALA A 132 5.47 15.82 -7.90
CA ALA A 132 6.39 16.85 -7.44
C ALA A 132 7.11 16.45 -6.17
N UNK A 133 6.45 15.92 -5.52
CA UNK A 133 6.95 15.64 -4.42
C UNK A 133 7.86 14.62 -4.37
N LYS A 134 7.95 13.93 -5.21
CA LYS A 134 8.87 12.79 -5.20
C LYS A 134 10.33 13.18 -5.27
N LYS A 135 10.59 14.38 -5.49
CA LYS A 135 11.98 14.81 -5.56
C LYS A 135 12.59 15.08 -4.17
#